data_9b5e2875a9798fba82478f5a7de966fe
#
_entry.id   9b5e2875a9798fba82478f5a7de966fe
#
_cell.length_a   1.000
_cell.length_b   1.000
_cell.length_c   1.000
_cell.angle_alpha   90.00
_cell.angle_beta   90.00
_cell.angle_gamma   90.00
#
_symmetry.space_group_name_H-M   'P 1'
#
loop_
_entity.id
_entity.type
_entity.pdbx_description
1 polymer ?
#
loop_
_entity_poly.entity_id
_entity_poly.type
_entity_poly.pdbx_seq_one_letter_code
_entity_poly.pdbx_strand_id
1 'polypeptide(L)'
;MNNNNKIFNNIFQQSYSHANEAHARVNLIGEHTDYTGGYVLPCLLQYKTVVSVAENKKSKTYNAYYEFYREKISFNDFIKSKNKQWIDYLKGCLFVFYDENKTLDNIYLNLLIQSNIPMRRGISSSSALCVAILKSLNDFFNIGYADKHIAILAQKVERNYIGVSGGIMDQMVSSIGIHGKAFFLDCLTLKYELINLPNNYCFELVDSEVQRENRKSAYNERHNQL
;
A
#
# COMPACT_ATOMS: atom_id res chain seq x y z
N MET A 1 -13.00 20.36 -12.56
CA MET A 1 -13.07 19.14 -11.71
C MET A 1 -11.87 18.27 -12.04
N ASN A 2 -11.13 17.80 -11.01
CA ASN A 2 -10.04 16.87 -11.17
C ASN A 2 -10.56 15.58 -11.82
N ASN A 3 -9.80 14.95 -12.72
CA ASN A 3 -10.20 13.74 -13.46
C ASN A 3 -10.67 12.62 -12.53
N ASN A 4 -10.02 12.46 -11.37
CA ASN A 4 -10.37 11.46 -10.35
C ASN A 4 -11.80 11.66 -9.80
N ASN A 5 -12.20 12.92 -9.58
CA ASN A 5 -13.56 13.22 -9.09
C ASN A 5 -14.63 12.91 -10.15
N LYS A 6 -14.31 13.11 -11.43
CA LYS A 6 -15.21 12.74 -12.53
C LYS A 6 -15.42 11.22 -12.59
N ILE A 7 -14.34 10.44 -12.46
CA ILE A 7 -14.41 8.97 -12.45
C ILE A 7 -15.17 8.49 -11.22
N PHE A 8 -14.84 9.01 -10.03
CA PHE A 8 -15.51 8.65 -8.78
C PHE A 8 -17.03 8.92 -8.85
N ASN A 9 -17.41 10.10 -9.37
CA ASN A 9 -18.81 10.46 -9.54
C ASN A 9 -19.54 9.56 -10.54
N ASN A 10 -18.91 9.18 -11.63
CA ASN A 10 -19.51 8.26 -12.60
C ASN A 10 -19.79 6.87 -11.98
N ILE A 11 -18.95 6.40 -11.06
CA ILE A 11 -19.08 5.06 -10.46
C ILE A 11 -20.03 5.04 -9.27
N PHE A 12 -19.95 6.06 -8.40
CA PHE A 12 -20.63 6.08 -7.10
C PHE A 12 -21.76 7.13 -7.00
N GLN A 13 -21.95 7.96 -8.04
CA GLN A 13 -22.96 9.04 -8.09
C GLN A 13 -22.80 10.03 -6.92
N GLN A 14 -21.55 10.34 -6.58
CA GLN A 14 -21.15 11.32 -5.58
C GLN A 14 -19.69 11.73 -5.79
N SER A 15 -19.24 12.82 -5.14
CA SER A 15 -17.83 13.19 -5.08
C SER A 15 -17.12 12.47 -3.94
N TYR A 16 -15.83 12.22 -4.07
CA TYR A 16 -15.02 11.79 -2.94
C TYR A 16 -14.74 12.97 -2.00
N SER A 17 -14.45 12.67 -0.74
CA SER A 17 -14.09 13.67 0.28
C SER A 17 -12.58 13.76 0.49
N HIS A 18 -11.89 12.63 0.48
CA HIS A 18 -10.43 12.55 0.71
C HIS A 18 -9.79 11.67 -0.33
N ALA A 19 -8.52 11.97 -0.65
CA ALA A 19 -7.70 11.13 -1.52
C ALA A 19 -6.24 11.21 -1.11
N ASN A 20 -5.58 10.06 -1.07
CA ASN A 20 -4.15 9.95 -0.81
C ASN A 20 -3.46 9.03 -1.80
N GLU A 21 -2.14 9.17 -1.86
CA GLU A 21 -1.31 8.38 -2.75
C GLU A 21 -0.12 7.77 -2.03
N ALA A 22 0.39 6.69 -2.60
CA ALA A 22 1.64 6.09 -2.19
C ALA A 22 2.38 5.54 -3.42
N HIS A 23 3.70 5.66 -3.40
CA HIS A 23 4.55 5.35 -4.54
C HIS A 23 5.13 3.94 -4.45
N ALA A 24 5.37 3.37 -5.62
CA ALA A 24 6.24 2.20 -5.76
C ALA A 24 7.68 2.56 -5.38
N ARG A 25 8.47 1.53 -5.11
CA ARG A 25 9.88 1.69 -4.76
C ARG A 25 10.79 0.73 -5.53
N VAL A 26 12.06 1.10 -5.62
CA VAL A 26 13.16 0.19 -5.89
C VAL A 26 14.12 0.20 -4.72
N ASN A 27 14.72 -0.93 -4.38
CA ASN A 27 15.80 -0.98 -3.41
C ASN A 27 17.15 -0.88 -4.15
N LEU A 28 18.03 0.00 -3.71
CA LEU A 28 19.35 0.20 -4.31
C LEU A 28 20.37 -0.81 -3.76
N ILE A 29 20.28 -1.09 -2.44
CA ILE A 29 21.12 -2.07 -1.76
C ILE A 29 20.45 -2.52 -0.46
N GLY A 30 20.74 -3.75 -0.02
CA GLY A 30 20.20 -4.34 1.22
C GLY A 30 19.03 -5.30 0.96
N GLU A 31 19.09 -6.09 -0.13
CA GLU A 31 18.12 -7.14 -0.41
C GLU A 31 18.16 -8.23 0.66
N HIS A 32 16.95 -8.65 1.09
CA HIS A 32 16.76 -9.67 2.13
C HIS A 32 17.28 -9.31 3.54
N THR A 33 17.60 -8.04 3.80
CA THR A 33 18.02 -7.59 5.13
C THR A 33 16.89 -6.93 5.93
N ASP A 34 15.80 -6.57 5.31
CA ASP A 34 14.67 -5.85 5.91
C ASP A 34 13.87 -6.68 6.94
N TYR A 35 13.82 -7.99 6.80
CA TYR A 35 13.16 -8.90 7.74
C TYR A 35 14.12 -9.55 8.75
N THR A 36 15.44 -9.34 8.58
CA THR A 36 16.48 -9.79 9.53
C THR A 36 16.99 -8.65 10.44
N GLY A 37 16.41 -7.46 10.33
CA GLY A 37 16.79 -6.28 11.11
C GLY A 37 18.03 -5.55 10.58
N GLY A 38 18.41 -5.77 9.32
CA GLY A 38 19.53 -5.10 8.68
C GLY A 38 19.17 -3.72 8.11
N TYR A 39 20.12 -3.18 7.32
CA TYR A 39 19.94 -1.88 6.67
C TYR A 39 19.49 -2.04 5.22
N VAL A 40 18.70 -1.08 4.75
CA VAL A 40 18.21 -0.99 3.37
C VAL A 40 18.31 0.44 2.85
N LEU A 41 18.39 0.60 1.54
CA LEU A 41 18.50 1.90 0.88
C LEU A 41 17.55 1.99 -0.34
N PRO A 42 16.23 1.94 -0.13
CA PRO A 42 15.28 2.13 -1.23
C PRO A 42 15.12 3.59 -1.64
N CYS A 43 14.56 3.80 -2.84
CA CYS A 43 14.08 5.09 -3.29
C CYS A 43 12.70 4.96 -3.96
N LEU A 44 11.95 6.06 -4.00
CA LEU A 44 10.64 6.11 -4.65
C LEU A 44 10.77 6.10 -6.17
N LEU A 45 9.83 5.41 -6.81
CA LEU A 45 9.59 5.47 -8.25
C LEU A 45 8.46 6.46 -8.55
N GLN A 46 8.38 6.91 -9.80
CA GLN A 46 7.31 7.77 -10.29
C GLN A 46 5.92 7.10 -10.31
N TYR A 47 5.88 5.77 -10.30
CA TYR A 47 4.64 5.00 -10.28
C TYR A 47 3.97 5.05 -8.92
N LYS A 48 2.65 5.19 -8.90
CA LYS A 48 1.88 5.35 -7.66
C LYS A 48 0.51 4.71 -7.71
N THR A 49 -0.04 4.49 -6.54
CA THR A 49 -1.45 4.18 -6.32
C THR A 49 -2.11 5.37 -5.64
N VAL A 50 -3.26 5.79 -6.16
CA VAL A 50 -4.12 6.82 -5.57
C VAL A 50 -5.40 6.16 -5.09
N VAL A 51 -5.82 6.45 -3.87
CA VAL A 51 -7.08 5.97 -3.31
C VAL A 51 -7.94 7.16 -2.91
N SER A 52 -9.11 7.25 -3.53
CA SER A 52 -10.12 8.25 -3.19
C SER A 52 -11.25 7.61 -2.39
N VAL A 53 -11.73 8.27 -1.33
CA VAL A 53 -12.71 7.75 -0.39
C VAL A 53 -13.84 8.74 -0.11
N ALA A 54 -15.03 8.20 0.06
CA ALA A 54 -16.19 8.92 0.58
C ALA A 54 -17.08 7.98 1.39
N GLU A 55 -17.89 8.54 2.30
CA GLU A 55 -18.89 7.78 3.02
C GLU A 55 -19.99 7.25 2.07
N ASN A 56 -20.35 5.98 2.22
CA ASN A 56 -21.49 5.39 1.54
C ASN A 56 -22.75 5.54 2.39
N LYS A 57 -23.50 6.60 2.16
CA LYS A 57 -24.78 6.87 2.86
C LYS A 57 -25.98 6.13 2.28
N LYS A 58 -25.80 5.45 1.13
CA LYS A 58 -26.90 4.82 0.38
C LYS A 58 -27.16 3.37 0.81
N SER A 59 -26.14 2.70 1.33
CA SER A 59 -26.26 1.28 1.72
C SER A 59 -25.26 0.93 2.83
N LYS A 60 -25.58 -0.12 3.59
CA LYS A 60 -24.69 -0.69 4.62
C LYS A 60 -23.69 -1.66 3.98
N THR A 61 -22.93 -1.16 3.00
CA THR A 61 -21.90 -1.94 2.31
C THR A 61 -20.69 -1.06 2.01
N TYR A 62 -19.49 -1.66 2.04
CA TYR A 62 -18.32 -1.08 1.42
C TYR A 62 -18.38 -1.34 -0.07
N ASN A 63 -18.08 -0.35 -0.89
CA ASN A 63 -17.96 -0.51 -2.32
C ASN A 63 -16.57 -0.06 -2.77
N ALA A 64 -15.88 -0.90 -3.49
CA ALA A 64 -14.58 -0.60 -4.04
C ALA A 64 -14.58 -0.77 -5.56
N TYR A 65 -13.96 0.17 -6.25
CA TYR A 65 -13.70 0.06 -7.69
C TYR A 65 -12.21 0.19 -7.93
N TYR A 66 -11.61 -0.82 -8.56
CA TYR A 66 -10.22 -0.77 -8.97
C TYR A 66 -10.15 -0.57 -10.49
N GLU A 67 -9.68 0.61 -10.90
CA GLU A 67 -9.68 1.02 -12.30
C GLU A 67 -8.86 0.08 -13.20
N PHE A 68 -7.71 -0.41 -12.70
CA PHE A 68 -6.86 -1.34 -13.44
C PHE A 68 -7.59 -2.61 -13.88
N TYR A 69 -8.43 -3.19 -13.01
CA TYR A 69 -9.22 -4.38 -13.31
C TYR A 69 -10.60 -4.05 -13.88
N ARG A 70 -10.99 -2.77 -13.90
CA ARG A 70 -12.36 -2.31 -14.25
C ARG A 70 -13.43 -3.04 -13.45
N GLU A 71 -13.13 -3.35 -12.21
CA GLU A 71 -13.95 -4.19 -11.35
C GLU A 71 -14.51 -3.41 -10.17
N LYS A 72 -15.82 -3.56 -9.92
CA LYS A 72 -16.52 -3.06 -8.74
C LYS A 72 -16.93 -4.22 -7.86
N ILE A 73 -16.50 -4.20 -6.60
CA ILE A 73 -16.84 -5.20 -5.59
C ILE A 73 -17.55 -4.50 -4.45
N SER A 74 -18.67 -5.11 -3.98
CA SER A 74 -19.38 -4.70 -2.77
C SER A 74 -19.24 -5.79 -1.70
N PHE A 75 -19.00 -5.41 -0.46
CA PHE A 75 -18.85 -6.34 0.66
C PHE A 75 -19.28 -5.68 1.98
N ASN A 76 -19.59 -6.49 2.98
CA ASN A 76 -19.97 -6.06 4.33
C ASN A 76 -19.23 -6.81 5.45
N ASP A 77 -18.27 -7.65 5.09
CA ASP A 77 -17.41 -8.38 6.00
C ASP A 77 -15.94 -8.27 5.59
N PHE A 78 -15.05 -8.66 6.50
CA PHE A 78 -13.61 -8.67 6.26
C PHE A 78 -13.05 -10.11 6.10
N ILE A 79 -13.87 -11.06 5.69
CA ILE A 79 -13.45 -12.42 5.42
C ILE A 79 -12.62 -12.45 4.13
N LYS A 80 -11.47 -13.12 4.18
CA LYS A 80 -10.59 -13.25 3.01
C LYS A 80 -11.28 -14.02 1.89
N SER A 81 -11.06 -13.56 0.66
CA SER A 81 -11.46 -14.32 -0.51
C SER A 81 -10.60 -15.60 -0.65
N LYS A 82 -11.19 -16.67 -1.21
CA LYS A 82 -10.44 -17.91 -1.46
C LYS A 82 -9.29 -17.72 -2.46
N ASN A 83 -9.37 -16.72 -3.32
CA ASN A 83 -8.49 -16.53 -4.48
C ASN A 83 -7.44 -15.41 -4.30
N LYS A 84 -7.23 -14.86 -3.09
CA LYS A 84 -6.25 -13.81 -2.78
C LYS A 84 -6.23 -12.69 -3.82
N GLN A 85 -7.39 -12.11 -4.05
CA GLN A 85 -7.56 -11.00 -4.98
C GLN A 85 -7.09 -9.67 -4.37
N TRP A 86 -7.01 -8.61 -5.17
CA TRP A 86 -6.69 -7.25 -4.73
C TRP A 86 -7.61 -6.76 -3.59
N ILE A 87 -8.87 -7.23 -3.59
CA ILE A 87 -9.86 -6.87 -2.58
C ILE A 87 -9.44 -7.32 -1.16
N ASP A 88 -8.64 -8.37 -1.03
CA ASP A 88 -8.18 -8.84 0.28
C ASP A 88 -7.22 -7.85 0.93
N TYR A 89 -6.44 -7.12 0.15
CA TYR A 89 -5.60 -6.03 0.68
C TYR A 89 -6.47 -4.89 1.23
N LEU A 90 -7.52 -4.51 0.53
CA LEU A 90 -8.47 -3.51 1.01
C LEU A 90 -9.21 -3.98 2.28
N LYS A 91 -9.74 -5.20 2.27
CA LYS A 91 -10.38 -5.79 3.46
C LYS A 91 -9.43 -5.86 4.64
N GLY A 92 -8.17 -6.23 4.39
CA GLY A 92 -7.12 -6.26 5.42
C GLY A 92 -6.79 -4.87 5.97
N CYS A 93 -6.74 -3.84 5.12
CA CYS A 93 -6.54 -2.47 5.57
C CYS A 93 -7.70 -1.99 6.45
N LEU A 94 -8.94 -2.23 6.06
CA LEU A 94 -10.11 -1.89 6.86
C LEU A 94 -10.12 -2.67 8.18
N PHE A 95 -9.87 -3.98 8.13
CA PHE A 95 -9.80 -4.82 9.33
C PHE A 95 -8.78 -4.32 10.34
N VAL A 96 -7.54 -4.09 9.91
CA VAL A 96 -6.46 -3.62 10.79
C VAL A 96 -6.75 -2.21 11.30
N PHE A 97 -7.30 -1.32 10.45
CA PHE A 97 -7.64 0.05 10.81
C PHE A 97 -8.76 0.11 11.86
N TYR A 98 -9.83 -0.66 11.69
CA TYR A 98 -10.93 -0.73 12.66
C TYR A 98 -10.55 -1.47 13.93
N ASP A 99 -9.69 -2.49 13.86
CA ASP A 99 -9.19 -3.14 15.07
C ASP A 99 -8.39 -2.20 15.97
N GLU A 100 -7.64 -1.28 15.36
CA GLU A 100 -6.91 -0.22 16.07
C GLU A 100 -7.86 0.89 16.57
N ASN A 101 -8.96 1.18 15.84
CA ASN A 101 -9.89 2.28 16.09
C ASN A 101 -11.32 1.77 16.33
N LYS A 102 -11.53 1.03 17.41
CA LYS A 102 -12.81 0.33 17.72
C LYS A 102 -14.05 1.20 17.84
N THR A 103 -13.90 2.52 17.83
CA THR A 103 -15.01 3.48 17.94
C THR A 103 -15.62 3.87 16.58
N LEU A 104 -15.08 3.38 15.48
CA LEU A 104 -15.49 3.76 14.11
C LEU A 104 -16.56 2.83 13.51
N ASP A 105 -17.42 2.25 14.33
CA ASP A 105 -18.45 1.32 13.91
C ASP A 105 -19.52 1.94 13.01
N ASN A 106 -20.03 1.13 12.07
CA ASN A 106 -21.16 1.44 11.20
C ASN A 106 -20.97 2.55 10.14
N ILE A 107 -19.72 2.89 9.81
CA ILE A 107 -19.43 3.78 8.68
C ILE A 107 -18.97 2.94 7.48
N TYR A 108 -19.78 2.98 6.43
CA TYR A 108 -19.47 2.29 5.17
C TYR A 108 -18.88 3.25 4.16
N LEU A 109 -18.01 2.77 3.28
CA LEU A 109 -17.21 3.61 2.40
C LEU A 109 -17.36 3.19 0.92
N ASN A 110 -17.28 4.19 0.05
CA ASN A 110 -17.01 4.03 -1.37
C ASN A 110 -15.55 4.38 -1.62
N LEU A 111 -14.80 3.48 -2.27
CA LEU A 111 -13.37 3.64 -2.54
C LEU A 111 -13.08 3.46 -4.03
N LEU A 112 -12.37 4.42 -4.61
CA LEU A 112 -11.80 4.33 -5.95
C LEU A 112 -10.29 4.12 -5.83
N ILE A 113 -9.79 3.05 -6.43
CA ILE A 113 -8.36 2.71 -6.48
C ILE A 113 -7.88 2.89 -7.92
N GLN A 114 -6.87 3.74 -8.09
CA GLN A 114 -6.21 4.00 -9.36
C GLN A 114 -4.72 3.76 -9.21
N SER A 115 -4.13 2.96 -10.09
CA SER A 115 -2.70 2.63 -10.01
C SER A 115 -2.09 2.57 -11.40
N ASN A 116 -0.93 3.20 -11.56
CA ASN A 116 -0.08 3.04 -12.74
C ASN A 116 1.17 2.19 -12.44
N ILE A 117 1.21 1.54 -11.27
CA ILE A 117 2.32 0.68 -10.87
C ILE A 117 2.24 -0.62 -11.68
N PRO A 118 3.29 -0.99 -12.46
CA PRO A 118 3.36 -2.26 -13.15
C PRO A 118 3.20 -3.44 -12.19
N MET A 119 2.19 -4.28 -12.44
CA MET A 119 1.84 -5.38 -11.54
C MET A 119 2.84 -6.53 -11.61
N ARG A 120 3.13 -7.16 -10.46
CA ARG A 120 4.00 -8.35 -10.32
C ARG A 120 5.46 -8.15 -10.77
N ARG A 121 5.95 -6.92 -10.83
CA ARG A 121 7.33 -6.59 -11.22
C ARG A 121 8.31 -6.42 -10.04
N GLY A 122 7.87 -6.67 -8.81
CA GLY A 122 8.75 -6.59 -7.62
C GLY A 122 8.99 -5.19 -7.09
N ILE A 123 8.24 -4.20 -7.55
CA ILE A 123 8.36 -2.80 -7.17
C ILE A 123 7.35 -2.36 -6.10
N SER A 124 6.91 -3.29 -5.25
CA SER A 124 6.08 -3.04 -4.05
C SER A 124 4.67 -2.48 -4.32
N SER A 125 3.99 -2.96 -5.36
CA SER A 125 2.62 -2.53 -5.67
C SER A 125 1.62 -2.81 -4.55
N SER A 126 1.76 -3.91 -3.79
CA SER A 126 0.90 -4.25 -2.67
C SER A 126 1.08 -3.31 -1.48
N SER A 127 2.32 -3.02 -1.13
CA SER A 127 2.64 -2.11 -0.02
C SER A 127 2.20 -0.67 -0.33
N ALA A 128 2.41 -0.19 -1.56
CA ALA A 128 1.90 1.09 -2.01
C ALA A 128 0.36 1.15 -1.96
N LEU A 129 -0.33 0.06 -2.32
CA LEU A 129 -1.79 -0.04 -2.21
C LEU A 129 -2.24 0.06 -0.74
N CYS A 130 -1.65 -0.73 0.17
CA CYS A 130 -1.99 -0.69 1.59
C CYS A 130 -1.74 0.69 2.20
N VAL A 131 -0.60 1.31 1.91
CA VAL A 131 -0.24 2.63 2.43
C VAL A 131 -1.21 3.70 1.91
N ALA A 132 -1.55 3.71 0.61
CA ALA A 132 -2.50 4.66 0.04
C ALA A 132 -3.91 4.51 0.65
N ILE A 133 -4.38 3.27 0.87
CA ILE A 133 -5.66 3.02 1.54
C ILE A 133 -5.62 3.56 2.97
N LEU A 134 -4.62 3.18 3.76
CA LEU A 134 -4.52 3.57 5.17
C LEU A 134 -4.34 5.07 5.36
N LYS A 135 -3.58 5.76 4.50
CA LYS A 135 -3.50 7.23 4.48
C LYS A 135 -4.87 7.85 4.20
N SER A 136 -5.60 7.32 3.23
CA SER A 136 -6.94 7.83 2.89
C SER A 136 -7.95 7.61 4.02
N LEU A 137 -7.87 6.49 4.73
CA LEU A 137 -8.68 6.23 5.93
C LEU A 137 -8.30 7.16 7.08
N ASN A 138 -6.99 7.35 7.33
CA ASN A 138 -6.48 8.24 8.36
C ASN A 138 -7.01 9.66 8.21
N ASP A 139 -6.98 10.20 7.00
CA ASP A 139 -7.49 11.54 6.71
C ASP A 139 -9.02 11.58 6.75
N PHE A 140 -9.71 10.58 6.18
CA PHE A 140 -11.16 10.51 6.17
C PHE A 140 -11.75 10.51 7.58
N PHE A 141 -11.15 9.75 8.50
CA PHE A 141 -11.58 9.68 9.89
C PHE A 141 -10.92 10.72 10.81
N ASN A 142 -9.98 11.52 10.27
CA ASN A 142 -9.24 12.54 11.02
C ASN A 142 -8.55 11.96 12.27
N ILE A 143 -7.89 10.79 12.13
CA ILE A 143 -7.23 10.11 13.25
C ILE A 143 -5.90 10.77 13.62
N GLY A 144 -5.15 11.26 12.61
CA GLY A 144 -3.87 11.96 12.84
C GLY A 144 -2.68 11.01 13.04
N TYR A 145 -2.72 9.79 12.53
CA TYR A 145 -1.56 8.91 12.54
C TYR A 145 -0.38 9.48 11.74
N ALA A 146 0.80 9.42 12.31
CA ALA A 146 2.03 9.73 11.59
C ALA A 146 2.33 8.69 10.50
N ASP A 147 3.03 9.09 9.44
CA ASP A 147 3.39 8.22 8.31
C ASP A 147 4.11 6.93 8.72
N LYS A 148 4.94 6.99 9.77
CA LYS A 148 5.60 5.80 10.33
C LYS A 148 4.58 4.79 10.90
N HIS A 149 3.53 5.26 11.55
CA HIS A 149 2.48 4.39 12.08
C HIS A 149 1.67 3.77 10.95
N ILE A 150 1.36 4.54 9.89
CA ILE A 150 0.72 4.03 8.68
C ILE A 150 1.54 2.89 8.04
N ALA A 151 2.87 3.03 7.97
CA ALA A 151 3.74 1.98 7.45
C ALA A 151 3.67 0.70 8.30
N ILE A 152 3.63 0.82 9.64
CA ILE A 152 3.49 -0.31 10.57
C ILE A 152 2.13 -1.00 10.37
N LEU A 153 1.04 -0.25 10.25
CA LEU A 153 -0.28 -0.82 9.96
C LEU A 153 -0.30 -1.55 8.61
N ALA A 154 0.31 -0.97 7.57
CA ALA A 154 0.42 -1.60 6.26
C ALA A 154 1.20 -2.93 6.33
N GLN A 155 2.27 -3.01 7.13
CA GLN A 155 2.98 -4.25 7.37
C GLN A 155 2.10 -5.27 8.13
N LYS A 156 1.34 -4.84 9.15
CA LYS A 156 0.37 -5.72 9.85
C LYS A 156 -0.63 -6.33 8.86
N VAL A 157 -1.12 -5.55 7.88
CA VAL A 157 -2.01 -6.06 6.82
C VAL A 157 -1.34 -7.19 6.05
N GLU A 158 -0.13 -6.96 5.52
CA GLU A 158 0.57 -7.96 4.70
C GLU A 158 0.97 -9.20 5.51
N ARG A 159 1.43 -9.04 6.74
CA ARG A 159 1.86 -10.17 7.60
C ARG A 159 0.68 -10.93 8.20
N ASN A 160 -0.19 -10.24 8.91
CA ASN A 160 -1.20 -10.88 9.75
C ASN A 160 -2.47 -11.22 8.97
N TYR A 161 -2.87 -10.35 8.04
CA TYR A 161 -4.09 -10.57 7.28
C TYR A 161 -3.82 -11.32 5.96
N ILE A 162 -2.89 -10.88 5.14
CA ILE A 162 -2.57 -11.56 3.87
C ILE A 162 -1.72 -12.82 4.10
N GLY A 163 -0.82 -12.80 5.10
CA GLY A 163 0.07 -13.91 5.44
C GLY A 163 1.32 -13.95 4.56
N VAL A 164 1.94 -12.80 4.31
CA VAL A 164 3.23 -12.66 3.63
C VAL A 164 4.26 -12.22 4.65
N SER A 165 5.28 -13.05 4.91
CA SER A 165 6.34 -12.77 5.88
C SER A 165 7.39 -11.79 5.31
N GLY A 166 6.98 -10.57 4.96
CA GLY A 166 7.87 -9.53 4.46
C GLY A 166 8.46 -8.66 5.58
N GLY A 167 9.58 -7.97 5.30
CA GLY A 167 10.11 -6.90 6.13
C GLY A 167 9.24 -5.64 6.09
N ILE A 168 9.78 -4.53 6.60
CA ILE A 168 9.03 -3.26 6.70
C ILE A 168 9.51 -2.21 5.66
N MET A 169 10.55 -2.51 4.91
CA MET A 169 11.17 -1.58 3.96
C MET A 169 10.16 -0.94 3.01
N ASP A 170 9.35 -1.77 2.38
CA ASP A 170 8.42 -1.37 1.33
C ASP A 170 7.39 -0.36 1.84
N GLN A 171 6.79 -0.66 2.98
CA GLN A 171 5.76 0.18 3.59
C GLN A 171 6.36 1.49 4.13
N MET A 172 7.56 1.43 4.74
CA MET A 172 8.25 2.62 5.25
C MET A 172 8.57 3.60 4.13
N VAL A 173 9.22 3.14 3.06
CA VAL A 173 9.58 4.04 1.96
C VAL A 173 8.36 4.53 1.19
N SER A 174 7.33 3.68 0.96
CA SER A 174 6.09 4.13 0.30
C SER A 174 5.31 5.15 1.13
N SER A 175 5.45 5.13 2.46
CA SER A 175 4.75 6.06 3.36
C SER A 175 5.52 7.35 3.61
N ILE A 176 6.86 7.29 3.80
CA ILE A 176 7.68 8.41 4.28
C ILE A 176 8.63 8.94 3.21
N GLY A 177 8.95 8.13 2.21
CA GLY A 177 9.94 8.47 1.19
C GLY A 177 9.65 9.79 0.47
N ILE A 178 10.70 10.43 -0.03
CA ILE A 178 10.63 11.67 -0.78
C ILE A 178 11.32 11.45 -2.13
N HIS A 179 10.70 11.90 -3.22
CA HIS A 179 11.30 11.86 -4.54
C HIS A 179 12.65 12.57 -4.59
N GLY A 180 13.61 12.00 -5.32
CA GLY A 180 14.97 12.53 -5.41
C GLY A 180 15.85 12.21 -4.21
N LYS A 181 15.35 11.42 -3.25
CA LYS A 181 16.12 10.98 -2.08
C LYS A 181 16.09 9.45 -1.96
N ALA A 182 17.22 8.88 -1.54
CA ALA A 182 17.26 7.54 -1.00
C ALA A 182 16.81 7.53 0.46
N PHE A 183 16.16 6.46 0.87
CA PHE A 183 15.63 6.27 2.22
C PHE A 183 16.50 5.23 2.95
N PHE A 184 17.53 5.68 3.66
CA PHE A 184 18.37 4.80 4.46
C PHE A 184 17.63 4.42 5.73
N LEU A 185 17.34 3.13 5.90
CA LEU A 185 16.52 2.61 7.01
C LEU A 185 17.28 1.53 7.76
N ASP A 186 17.36 1.67 9.07
CA ASP A 186 17.64 0.59 10.03
C ASP A 186 16.32 -0.15 10.32
N CYS A 187 16.19 -1.35 9.80
CA CYS A 187 14.96 -2.14 9.92
C CYS A 187 14.70 -2.69 11.32
N LEU A 188 15.72 -2.72 12.20
CA LEU A 188 15.57 -3.14 13.60
C LEU A 188 14.97 -2.01 14.45
N THR A 189 15.54 -0.81 14.34
CA THR A 189 15.15 0.33 15.18
C THR A 189 14.12 1.24 14.54
N LEU A 190 13.87 1.08 13.25
CA LEU A 190 13.04 1.93 12.40
C LEU A 190 13.49 3.41 12.41
N LYS A 191 14.79 3.65 12.64
CA LYS A 191 15.42 4.93 12.41
C LYS A 191 15.76 5.05 10.93
N TYR A 192 15.57 6.24 10.38
CA TYR A 192 15.82 6.46 8.96
C TYR A 192 16.47 7.82 8.72
N GLU A 193 17.14 7.92 7.57
CA GLU A 193 17.74 9.15 7.06
C GLU A 193 17.38 9.30 5.58
N LEU A 194 17.12 10.53 5.14
CA LEU A 194 16.84 10.88 3.76
C LEU A 194 18.10 11.42 3.10
N ILE A 195 18.72 10.65 2.21
CA ILE A 195 19.98 10.96 1.52
C ILE A 195 19.66 11.49 0.14
N ASN A 196 20.18 12.68 -0.21
CA ASN A 196 19.99 13.24 -1.55
C ASN A 196 20.63 12.35 -2.62
N LEU A 197 19.87 12.01 -3.65
CA LEU A 197 20.40 11.34 -4.82
C LEU A 197 21.14 12.34 -5.72
N PRO A 198 22.24 11.94 -6.38
CA PRO A 198 22.97 12.84 -7.27
C PRO A 198 22.12 13.23 -8.49
N ASN A 199 22.06 14.53 -8.80
CA ASN A 199 21.23 15.04 -9.90
C ASN A 199 21.75 14.67 -11.30
N ASN A 200 23.01 14.23 -11.39
CA ASN A 200 23.68 13.94 -12.67
C ASN A 200 23.53 12.47 -13.13
N TYR A 201 22.80 11.66 -12.36
CA TYR A 201 22.61 10.24 -12.64
C TYR A 201 21.12 9.91 -12.66
N CYS A 202 20.75 8.87 -13.41
CA CYS A 202 19.44 8.25 -13.36
C CYS A 202 19.60 6.76 -13.05
N PHE A 203 18.60 6.19 -12.38
CA PHE A 203 18.49 4.76 -12.22
C PHE A 203 17.55 4.23 -13.31
N GLU A 204 18.03 3.25 -14.06
CA GLU A 204 17.22 2.56 -15.05
C GLU A 204 16.77 1.21 -14.47
N LEU A 205 15.47 0.96 -14.53
CA LEU A 205 14.87 -0.31 -14.13
C LEU A 205 14.63 -1.16 -15.37
N VAL A 206 15.37 -2.26 -15.46
CA VAL A 206 15.19 -3.24 -16.53
C VAL A 206 14.40 -4.42 -15.98
N ASP A 207 13.27 -4.72 -16.67
CA ASP A 207 12.47 -5.89 -16.33
C ASP A 207 13.20 -7.16 -16.81
N SER A 208 13.46 -8.08 -15.88
CA SER A 208 14.10 -9.36 -16.21
C SER A 208 13.16 -10.34 -16.93
N GLU A 209 11.87 -9.99 -17.07
CA GLU A 209 10.81 -10.85 -17.62
C GLU A 209 10.60 -12.19 -16.90
N VAL A 210 11.32 -12.43 -15.81
CA VAL A 210 11.17 -13.64 -15.00
C VAL A 210 9.85 -13.60 -14.24
N GLN A 211 8.95 -14.50 -14.57
CA GLN A 211 7.68 -14.63 -13.86
C GLN A 211 7.90 -15.16 -12.44
N ARG A 212 7.42 -14.42 -11.46
CA ARG A 212 7.51 -14.83 -10.05
C ARG A 212 6.31 -15.71 -9.69
N GLU A 213 6.39 -17.00 -10.01
CA GLU A 213 5.28 -17.93 -9.79
C GLU A 213 5.03 -18.29 -8.31
N ASN A 214 6.03 -18.23 -7.42
CA ASN A 214 5.89 -18.72 -6.04
C ASN A 214 6.52 -17.80 -4.99
N ARG A 215 6.03 -16.55 -4.87
CA ARG A 215 6.52 -15.60 -3.85
C ARG A 215 6.48 -16.12 -2.41
N LYS A 216 5.47 -16.92 -2.04
CA LYS A 216 5.33 -17.41 -0.66
C LYS A 216 6.36 -18.45 -0.29
N SER A 217 6.68 -19.40 -1.18
CA SER A 217 7.63 -20.47 -0.86
C SER A 217 9.06 -19.92 -0.82
N ALA A 218 9.50 -19.17 -1.83
CA ALA A 218 10.85 -18.64 -1.90
C ALA A 218 11.16 -17.64 -0.77
N TYR A 219 10.21 -16.75 -0.43
CA TYR A 219 10.40 -15.79 0.67
C TYR A 219 10.43 -16.50 2.03
N ASN A 220 9.52 -17.43 2.27
CA ASN A 220 9.48 -18.20 3.51
C ASN A 220 10.68 -19.15 3.64
N GLU A 221 11.14 -19.75 2.53
CA GLU A 221 12.35 -20.54 2.51
C GLU A 221 13.60 -19.71 2.87
N ARG A 222 13.74 -18.53 2.28
CA ARG A 222 14.85 -17.62 2.61
C ARG A 222 14.78 -17.11 4.05
N HIS A 223 13.59 -16.77 4.53
CA HIS A 223 13.39 -16.37 5.93
C HIS A 223 13.75 -17.50 6.92
N ASN A 224 13.51 -18.76 6.56
CA ASN A 224 13.85 -19.91 7.41
C ASN A 224 15.34 -20.33 7.31
N GLN A 225 16.07 -19.82 6.30
CA GLN A 225 17.51 -20.08 6.12
C GLN A 225 18.42 -19.07 6.85
N LEU A 226 17.83 -17.96 7.33
CA LEU A 226 18.50 -16.87 8.05
C LEU A 226 18.10 -16.86 9.52
#